data_36448964134524a016a9f48a0a1bae59
#
_entry.id   36448964134524a016a9f48a0a1bae59
#
_cell.length_a   1.000
_cell.length_b   1.000
_cell.length_c   1.000
_cell.angle_alpha   90.00
_cell.angle_beta   90.00
_cell.angle_gamma   90.00
#
_symmetry.space_group_name_H-M   'P 1'
#
loop_
_entity.id
_entity.type
_entity.pdbx_description
1 polymer ?
#
loop_
_entity_poly.entity_id
_entity_poly.type
_entity_poly.pdbx_seq_one_letter_code
_entity_poly.pdbx_strand_id
1 'polypeptide(L)'
;MKRLSKFLIIVCLTVLNPLIVNSAEILQINKSNTILVGDQNRNLTIRLFCVDVNKNDELEAINLLKSEFPRGSKVKIKPFGFKDNILLAKVFNIKNNTDMNDLLVAKGLVRENCQN
;
A
#
# COMPACT_ATOMS: atom_id res chain seq x y z
N MET A 1 -3.76 43.37 12.61
CA MET A 1 -2.88 42.48 13.35
C MET A 1 -3.57 41.19 13.85
N LYS A 2 -4.82 41.28 14.23
CA LYS A 2 -5.56 40.09 14.63
C LYS A 2 -5.74 39.06 13.50
N ARG A 3 -5.70 39.48 12.24
CA ARG A 3 -5.83 38.60 11.08
C ARG A 3 -4.61 37.72 10.87
N LEU A 4 -3.43 38.17 11.26
CA LEU A 4 -2.20 37.39 11.09
C LEU A 4 -2.12 36.20 12.03
N SER A 5 -2.60 36.34 13.27
CA SER A 5 -2.58 35.21 14.21
C SER A 5 -3.55 34.11 13.82
N LYS A 6 -4.71 34.44 13.25
CA LYS A 6 -5.65 33.43 12.74
C LYS A 6 -5.07 32.68 11.56
N PHE A 7 -4.37 33.36 10.70
CA PHE A 7 -3.71 32.75 9.54
C PHE A 7 -2.62 31.77 9.98
N LEU A 8 -1.82 32.13 10.96
CA LEU A 8 -0.78 31.25 11.50
C LEU A 8 -1.36 29.98 12.13
N ILE A 9 -2.49 30.07 12.83
CA ILE A 9 -3.14 28.93 13.43
C ILE A 9 -3.60 27.93 12.34
N ILE A 10 -4.15 28.41 11.24
CA ILE A 10 -4.59 27.57 10.14
C ILE A 10 -3.40 26.83 9.50
N VAL A 11 -2.27 27.52 9.32
CA VAL A 11 -1.07 26.92 8.77
C VAL A 11 -0.53 25.82 9.69
N CYS A 12 -0.53 26.03 11.00
CA CYS A 12 -0.09 25.02 11.96
C CYS A 12 -0.97 23.77 11.94
N LEU A 13 -2.28 23.93 11.74
CA LEU A 13 -3.20 22.79 11.67
C LEU A 13 -2.98 21.93 10.43
N THR A 14 -2.56 22.53 9.31
CA THR A 14 -2.31 21.79 8.08
C THR A 14 -1.02 20.99 8.11
N VAL A 15 -0.12 21.26 9.06
CA VAL A 15 1.14 20.51 9.20
C VAL A 15 0.95 19.21 9.98
N LEU A 16 -0.12 19.07 10.74
CA LEU A 16 -0.41 17.90 11.55
C LEU A 16 -1.11 16.83 10.73
N ASN A 17 -0.38 16.23 9.81
CA ASN A 17 -0.94 15.21 8.94
C ASN A 17 -0.75 13.82 9.53
N PRO A 18 -1.71 12.92 9.31
CA PRO A 18 -1.55 11.53 9.70
C PRO A 18 -0.41 10.87 8.95
N LEU A 19 0.16 9.81 9.54
CA LEU A 19 1.33 9.12 9.01
C LEU A 19 1.02 8.17 7.86
N ILE A 20 -0.22 8.13 7.38
CA ILE A 20 -0.63 7.28 6.28
C ILE A 20 -0.18 7.88 4.96
N VAL A 21 0.46 7.06 4.13
CA VAL A 21 0.88 7.49 2.79
C VAL A 21 -0.31 7.41 1.84
N ASN A 22 -0.77 8.56 1.36
CA ASN A 22 -1.98 8.67 0.53
C ASN A 22 -1.70 8.94 -0.94
N SER A 23 -0.44 9.13 -1.34
CA SER A 23 -0.12 9.54 -2.71
C SER A 23 0.86 8.60 -3.39
N ALA A 24 1.03 7.40 -2.86
CA ALA A 24 1.86 6.39 -3.50
C ALA A 24 1.15 5.82 -4.74
N GLU A 25 1.94 5.31 -5.67
CA GLU A 25 1.40 4.67 -6.86
C GLU A 25 2.10 3.36 -7.14
N ILE A 26 1.38 2.43 -7.76
CA ILE A 26 1.94 1.14 -8.14
C ILE A 26 2.92 1.34 -9.30
N LEU A 27 4.14 0.86 -9.14
CA LEU A 27 5.13 0.85 -10.20
C LEU A 27 5.26 -0.52 -10.83
N GLN A 28 5.31 -1.57 -10.01
CA GLN A 28 5.50 -2.93 -10.51
C GLN A 28 5.02 -3.93 -9.47
N ILE A 29 4.43 -5.02 -9.94
CA ILE A 29 4.07 -6.15 -9.11
C ILE A 29 5.05 -7.26 -9.43
N ASN A 30 6.01 -7.50 -8.53
CA ASN A 30 7.10 -8.45 -8.77
C ASN A 30 6.68 -9.88 -8.48
N LYS A 31 5.95 -10.07 -7.40
CA LYS A 31 5.42 -11.36 -6.96
C LYS A 31 4.03 -11.12 -6.39
N SER A 32 3.32 -12.19 -6.12
CA SER A 32 1.97 -12.08 -5.56
C SER A 32 1.92 -11.42 -4.17
N ASN A 33 3.06 -11.33 -3.48
CA ASN A 33 3.14 -10.68 -2.18
C ASN A 33 4.18 -9.57 -2.11
N THR A 34 4.80 -9.18 -3.23
CA THR A 34 5.88 -8.19 -3.25
C THR A 34 5.63 -7.17 -4.36
N ILE A 35 5.57 -5.91 -3.97
CA ILE A 35 5.16 -4.82 -4.84
C ILE A 35 6.16 -3.69 -4.75
N LEU A 36 6.44 -3.05 -5.88
CA LEU A 36 7.21 -1.82 -5.91
C LEU A 36 6.25 -0.65 -6.04
N VAL A 37 6.35 0.31 -5.13
CA VAL A 37 5.53 1.52 -5.18
C VAL A 37 6.42 2.76 -5.22
N GLY A 38 5.93 3.81 -5.86
CA GLY A 38 6.58 5.10 -5.88
C GLY A 38 5.92 6.06 -4.91
N ASP A 39 6.72 6.76 -4.12
CA ASP A 39 6.26 7.73 -3.15
C ASP A 39 7.24 8.89 -3.09
N GLN A 40 6.85 10.03 -3.64
CA GLN A 40 7.63 11.27 -3.56
C GLN A 40 9.11 11.09 -3.93
N ASN A 41 9.39 10.73 -5.17
CA ASN A 41 10.75 10.58 -5.70
C ASN A 41 11.55 9.42 -5.10
N ARG A 42 10.91 8.52 -4.39
CA ARG A 42 11.57 7.31 -3.88
C ARG A 42 10.74 6.09 -4.21
N ASN A 43 11.41 4.95 -4.29
CA ASN A 43 10.77 3.67 -4.53
C ASN A 43 10.79 2.86 -3.23
N LEU A 44 9.66 2.26 -2.93
CA LEU A 44 9.51 1.41 -1.75
C LEU A 44 9.15 0.00 -2.19
N THR A 45 9.88 -0.97 -1.69
CA THR A 45 9.51 -2.38 -1.84
C THR A 45 8.59 -2.76 -0.68
N ILE A 46 7.40 -3.22 -1.01
CA ILE A 46 6.41 -3.60 -0.02
C ILE A 46 6.15 -5.10 -0.11
N ARG A 47 6.18 -5.76 1.04
CA ARG A 47 5.67 -7.12 1.18
C ARG A 47 4.31 -7.05 1.84
N LEU A 48 3.32 -7.70 1.24
CA LEU A 48 1.97 -7.71 1.80
C LEU A 48 1.98 -8.41 3.14
N PHE A 49 1.43 -7.74 4.15
CA PHE A 49 1.39 -8.23 5.52
C PHE A 49 0.37 -9.35 5.67
N CYS A 50 0.76 -10.44 6.34
CA CYS A 50 -0.13 -11.58 6.63
C CYS A 50 -0.58 -12.36 5.39
N VAL A 51 0.17 -12.35 4.31
CA VAL A 51 -0.17 -13.08 3.10
C VAL A 51 0.83 -14.20 2.86
N ASP A 52 0.32 -15.41 2.78
CA ASP A 52 1.10 -16.60 2.46
C ASP A 52 0.61 -17.14 1.12
N VAL A 53 1.50 -17.15 0.14
CA VAL A 53 1.16 -17.42 -1.25
C VAL A 53 1.20 -18.92 -1.53
N ASN A 54 0.17 -19.44 -2.20
CA ASN A 54 0.16 -20.79 -2.74
C ASN A 54 1.02 -20.82 -4.00
N LYS A 55 2.05 -21.66 -4.03
CA LYS A 55 3.01 -21.68 -5.13
C LYS A 55 2.37 -21.91 -6.49
N ASN A 56 1.36 -22.78 -6.54
CA ASN A 56 0.67 -23.11 -7.79
C ASN A 56 -0.19 -21.95 -8.31
N ASP A 57 -0.51 -20.98 -7.46
CA ASP A 57 -1.39 -19.86 -7.79
C ASP A 57 -0.64 -18.54 -8.00
N GLU A 58 0.69 -18.59 -7.98
CA GLU A 58 1.52 -17.38 -8.06
C GLU A 58 1.22 -16.54 -9.30
N LEU A 59 1.20 -17.17 -10.46
CA LEU A 59 0.97 -16.45 -11.71
C LEU A 59 -0.44 -15.87 -11.77
N GLU A 60 -1.43 -16.63 -11.35
CA GLU A 60 -2.81 -16.17 -11.32
C GLU A 60 -2.96 -14.98 -10.36
N ALA A 61 -2.32 -15.04 -9.19
CA ALA A 61 -2.33 -13.97 -8.21
C ALA A 61 -1.69 -12.70 -8.78
N ILE A 62 -0.54 -12.82 -9.44
CA ILE A 62 0.12 -11.68 -10.07
C ILE A 62 -0.79 -11.05 -11.12
N ASN A 63 -1.42 -11.86 -11.97
CA ASN A 63 -2.30 -11.37 -13.02
C ASN A 63 -3.52 -10.66 -12.44
N LEU A 64 -4.09 -11.19 -11.37
CA LEU A 64 -5.21 -10.55 -10.68
C LEU A 64 -4.79 -9.19 -10.13
N LEU A 65 -3.64 -9.11 -9.45
CA LEU A 65 -3.15 -7.85 -8.91
C LEU A 65 -2.88 -6.84 -10.02
N LYS A 66 -2.30 -7.26 -11.13
CA LYS A 66 -2.04 -6.36 -12.25
C LYS A 66 -3.32 -5.82 -12.88
N SER A 67 -4.39 -6.60 -12.88
CA SER A 67 -5.66 -6.15 -13.44
C SER A 67 -6.39 -5.18 -12.53
N GLU A 68 -6.33 -5.40 -11.21
CA GLU A 68 -7.01 -4.55 -10.23
C GLU A 68 -6.17 -3.36 -9.78
N PHE A 69 -4.83 -3.51 -9.86
CA PHE A 69 -3.88 -2.47 -9.46
C PHE A 69 -2.88 -2.25 -10.60
N PRO A 70 -3.32 -1.77 -11.76
CA PRO A 70 -2.39 -1.53 -12.86
C PRO A 70 -1.36 -0.46 -12.49
N ARG A 71 -0.26 -0.44 -13.23
CA ARG A 71 0.78 0.56 -13.02
C ARG A 71 0.19 1.96 -13.03
N GLY A 72 0.59 2.77 -12.07
CA GLY A 72 0.07 4.12 -11.90
C GLY A 72 -1.14 4.22 -11.00
N SER A 73 -1.72 3.09 -10.57
CA SER A 73 -2.83 3.12 -9.62
C SER A 73 -2.43 3.81 -8.34
N LYS A 74 -3.24 4.76 -7.89
CA LYS A 74 -2.99 5.46 -6.63
C LYS A 74 -3.43 4.57 -5.48
N VAL A 75 -2.55 4.43 -4.50
CA VAL A 75 -2.78 3.53 -3.37
C VAL A 75 -2.51 4.21 -2.05
N LYS A 76 -3.19 3.73 -1.04
CA LYS A 76 -2.94 4.06 0.36
C LYS A 76 -2.19 2.90 0.99
N ILE A 77 -1.13 3.20 1.73
CA ILE A 77 -0.28 2.21 2.35
C ILE A 77 -0.44 2.30 3.86
N LYS A 78 -0.77 1.18 4.49
CA LYS A 78 -0.84 1.08 5.94
C LYS A 78 0.34 0.25 6.42
N PRO A 79 1.40 0.87 6.96
CA PRO A 79 2.62 0.16 7.35
C PRO A 79 2.45 -0.58 8.67
N PHE A 80 3.14 -1.73 8.78
CA PHE A 80 3.20 -2.52 10.00
C PHE A 80 4.62 -2.70 10.52
N GLY A 81 5.63 -2.40 9.71
CA GLY A 81 7.02 -2.49 10.13
C GLY A 81 7.96 -2.73 8.97
N PHE A 82 9.23 -2.77 9.27
CA PHE A 82 10.28 -3.08 8.30
C PHE A 82 10.96 -4.39 8.67
N LYS A 83 11.32 -5.15 7.64
CA LYS A 83 12.13 -6.35 7.78
C LYS A 83 13.10 -6.39 6.60
N ASP A 84 14.40 -6.32 6.88
CA ASP A 84 15.45 -6.35 5.85
C ASP A 84 15.23 -5.28 4.76
N ASN A 85 14.92 -4.05 5.17
CA ASN A 85 14.67 -2.90 4.29
C ASN A 85 13.42 -3.04 3.42
N ILE A 86 12.58 -4.01 3.71
CA ILE A 86 11.30 -4.19 3.03
C ILE A 86 10.20 -3.76 3.99
N LEU A 87 9.29 -2.93 3.50
CA LEU A 87 8.16 -2.46 4.29
C LEU A 87 7.06 -3.52 4.29
N LEU A 88 6.68 -3.97 5.49
CA LEU A 88 5.51 -4.84 5.65
C LEU A 88 4.29 -3.95 5.76
N ALA A 89 3.33 -4.12 4.86
CA ALA A 89 2.20 -3.20 4.80
C ALA A 89 0.97 -3.83 4.15
N LYS A 90 -0.18 -3.19 4.38
CA LYS A 90 -1.38 -3.39 3.59
C LYS A 90 -1.48 -2.29 2.56
N VAL A 91 -1.99 -2.64 1.39
CA VAL A 91 -2.12 -1.72 0.26
C VAL A 91 -3.56 -1.66 -0.19
N PHE A 92 -4.12 -0.44 -0.24
CA PHE A 92 -5.50 -0.20 -0.59
C PHE A 92 -5.57 0.65 -1.86
N ASN A 93 -6.43 0.26 -2.79
CA ASN A 93 -6.73 1.10 -3.95
C ASN A 93 -7.54 2.30 -3.48
N ILE A 94 -7.07 3.52 -3.75
CA ILE A 94 -7.77 4.73 -3.32
C ILE A 94 -9.13 4.86 -4.02
N LYS A 95 -9.21 4.46 -5.28
CA LYS A 95 -10.41 4.63 -6.09
C LYS A 95 -11.61 3.86 -5.55
N ASN A 96 -11.40 2.62 -5.10
CA ASN A 96 -12.50 1.74 -4.66
C ASN A 96 -12.28 1.16 -3.26
N ASN A 97 -11.21 1.58 -2.58
CA ASN A 97 -10.84 1.13 -1.24
C ASN A 97 -10.66 -0.39 -1.11
N THR A 98 -10.28 -1.05 -2.20
CA THR A 98 -10.01 -2.48 -2.20
C THR A 98 -8.65 -2.77 -1.56
N ASP A 99 -8.64 -3.67 -0.58
CA ASP A 99 -7.41 -4.17 0.06
C ASP A 99 -6.86 -5.31 -0.78
N MET A 100 -5.58 -5.25 -1.14
CA MET A 100 -4.92 -6.32 -1.90
C MET A 100 -5.02 -7.68 -1.20
N ASN A 101 -4.83 -7.70 0.12
CA ASN A 101 -4.91 -8.95 0.88
C ASN A 101 -6.31 -9.57 0.76
N ASP A 102 -7.34 -8.76 0.97
CA ASP A 102 -8.73 -9.24 0.89
C ASP A 102 -9.06 -9.77 -0.50
N LEU A 103 -8.56 -9.09 -1.52
CA LEU A 103 -8.77 -9.51 -2.91
C LEU A 103 -8.17 -10.91 -3.16
N LEU A 104 -6.92 -11.11 -2.73
CA LEU A 104 -6.22 -12.37 -2.93
C LEU A 104 -6.84 -13.51 -2.11
N VAL A 105 -7.22 -13.23 -0.87
CA VAL A 105 -7.86 -14.22 0.01
C VAL A 105 -9.24 -14.60 -0.52
N ALA A 106 -10.00 -13.61 -0.98
CA ALA A 106 -11.35 -13.86 -1.53
C ALA A 106 -11.33 -14.77 -2.76
N LYS A 107 -10.24 -14.71 -3.55
CA LYS A 107 -10.07 -15.55 -4.74
C LYS A 107 -9.42 -16.90 -4.42
N GLY A 108 -9.07 -17.14 -3.16
CA GLY A 108 -8.47 -18.41 -2.73
C GLY A 108 -7.03 -18.63 -3.21
N LEU A 109 -6.36 -17.56 -3.63
CA LEU A 109 -5.00 -17.65 -4.18
C LEU A 109 -3.91 -17.61 -3.13
N VAL A 110 -4.24 -17.10 -1.96
CA VAL A 110 -3.31 -17.00 -0.82
C VAL A 110 -4.04 -17.36 0.45
N ARG A 111 -3.27 -17.63 1.50
CA ARG A 111 -3.80 -17.81 2.85
C ARG A 111 -3.39 -16.64 3.71
N GLU A 112 -4.27 -16.27 4.63
CA GLU A 112 -3.96 -15.26 5.61
C GLU A 112 -3.13 -15.89 6.73
N ASN A 113 -1.92 -15.37 6.95
CA ASN A 113 -1.00 -15.87 7.95
C ASN A 113 -0.24 -14.72 8.58
N CYS A 114 -0.60 -14.37 9.80
CA CYS A 114 -0.02 -13.24 10.51
C CYS A 114 1.11 -13.63 11.47
N GLN A 115 1.59 -14.85 11.39
CA GLN A 115 2.68 -15.34 12.23
C GLN A 115 4.02 -15.09 11.56
N ASN A 116 4.63 -13.97 11.84
CA ASN A 116 5.98 -13.68 11.36
C ASN A 116 6.79 -13.02 12.45
#